data_096fdfee1ddd980f210a05519b81990b
#
_entry.id   096fdfee1ddd980f210a05519b81990b
#
_cell.length_a   1.000
_cell.length_b   1.000
_cell.length_c   1.000
_cell.angle_alpha   90.00
_cell.angle_beta   90.00
_cell.angle_gamma   90.00
#
_symmetry.space_group_name_H-M   'P 1'
#
loop_
_entity.id
_entity.type
_entity.pdbx_description
1 polymer ?
#
loop_
_entity_poly.entity_id
_entity_poly.type
_entity_poly.pdbx_seq_one_letter_code
_entity_poly.pdbx_strand_id
1 'polypeptide(L)'
;MTGWTPDSIPDLTGRTAIVTGANSGIGRPTALELARHGARVIVAARSPEKGEATVADILRAVPGGQVEYGRLDLADLASVRRFAEGVDRLDLLVNNAAIGMISRQETKDGFEMQFGTNHLGHFALTGLLLPLLLAAPAARVVNVSSDAHAMGRIDFGNLGLERGYSRFGAYGRSKLANLLFTLELQRRAERAGAGLISVATHPGTTATNIVKLGPLQPLMGVFFKSAAAGAVPSLYAATSPDVHGGEFIGPKLKRLTPSERARSEADARRLWDVSTEMTGVRFDEIAYS
;
A
#
# COMPACT_ATOMS: atom_id res chain seq x y z
N MET A 1 -17.69 -14.24 13.93
CA MET A 1 -16.50 -13.58 13.34
C MET A 1 -15.34 -13.84 14.28
N THR A 2 -14.33 -14.46 13.77
CA THR A 2 -13.14 -14.95 14.44
C THR A 2 -12.46 -13.83 15.22
N GLY A 3 -12.10 -14.11 16.47
CA GLY A 3 -11.35 -13.21 17.33
C GLY A 3 -9.90 -13.05 16.89
N TRP A 4 -9.65 -12.86 15.58
CA TRP A 4 -8.31 -12.66 15.04
C TRP A 4 -7.70 -11.38 15.62
N THR A 5 -6.51 -11.49 16.12
CA THR A 5 -5.68 -10.40 16.64
C THR A 5 -4.28 -10.51 16.02
N PRO A 6 -3.39 -9.52 16.18
CA PRO A 6 -2.01 -9.66 15.74
C PRO A 6 -1.30 -10.92 16.27
N ASP A 7 -1.67 -11.42 17.45
CA ASP A 7 -1.13 -12.67 18.00
C ASP A 7 -1.55 -13.91 17.18
N SER A 8 -2.52 -13.78 16.29
CA SER A 8 -2.96 -14.84 15.37
C SER A 8 -2.11 -14.91 14.09
N ILE A 9 -1.13 -14.03 13.92
CA ILE A 9 -0.21 -14.06 12.77
C ILE A 9 0.62 -15.34 12.88
N PRO A 10 0.71 -16.16 11.82
CA PRO A 10 1.52 -17.37 11.83
C PRO A 10 3.01 -17.04 11.89
N ASP A 11 3.84 -18.04 12.12
CA ASP A 11 5.29 -17.90 11.98
C ASP A 11 5.66 -17.49 10.55
N LEU A 12 6.37 -16.38 10.42
CA LEU A 12 6.82 -15.80 9.16
C LEU A 12 8.34 -15.98 8.96
N THR A 13 8.98 -16.84 9.74
CA THR A 13 10.41 -17.15 9.58
C THR A 13 10.71 -17.56 8.14
N GLY A 14 11.75 -16.96 7.56
CA GLY A 14 12.13 -17.18 6.16
C GLY A 14 11.30 -16.41 5.14
N ARG A 15 10.33 -15.58 5.55
CA ARG A 15 9.60 -14.67 4.66
C ARG A 15 10.17 -13.25 4.73
N THR A 16 10.18 -12.58 3.58
CA THR A 16 10.58 -11.17 3.45
C THR A 16 9.36 -10.30 3.21
N ALA A 17 9.21 -9.25 4.01
CA ALA A 17 8.12 -8.27 3.90
C ALA A 17 8.66 -6.86 3.63
N ILE A 18 8.06 -6.15 2.69
CA ILE A 18 8.28 -4.72 2.48
C ILE A 18 7.05 -3.97 2.96
N VAL A 19 7.25 -2.94 3.79
CA VAL A 19 6.18 -2.03 4.21
C VAL A 19 6.56 -0.61 3.80
N THR A 20 5.82 -0.03 2.84
CA THR A 20 6.06 1.35 2.40
C THR A 20 5.51 2.36 3.41
N GLY A 21 6.24 3.44 3.67
CA GLY A 21 5.86 4.44 4.67
C GLY A 21 5.87 3.91 6.10
N ALA A 22 6.68 2.88 6.37
CA ALA A 22 6.75 2.22 7.67
C ALA A 22 7.34 3.08 8.80
N ASN A 23 7.87 4.25 8.48
CA ASN A 23 8.44 5.19 9.46
C ASN A 23 7.40 6.00 10.25
N SER A 24 6.11 5.83 9.99
CA SER A 24 5.03 6.57 10.67
C SER A 24 3.66 5.91 10.51
N GLY A 25 2.66 6.46 11.22
CA GLY A 25 1.27 6.04 11.07
C GLY A 25 1.08 4.54 11.27
N ILE A 26 0.24 3.94 10.43
CA ILE A 26 -0.09 2.51 10.49
C ILE A 26 1.02 1.60 9.96
N GLY A 27 1.93 2.13 9.14
CA GLY A 27 3.05 1.36 8.59
C GLY A 27 4.03 0.88 9.68
N ARG A 28 4.29 1.71 10.71
CA ARG A 28 5.20 1.35 11.80
C ARG A 28 4.72 0.14 12.62
N PRO A 29 3.49 0.10 13.16
CA PRO A 29 3.00 -1.09 13.83
C PRO A 29 2.84 -2.29 12.88
N THR A 30 2.54 -2.08 11.60
CA THR A 30 2.52 -3.17 10.61
C THR A 30 3.90 -3.82 10.51
N ALA A 31 4.96 -3.03 10.32
CA ALA A 31 6.33 -3.54 10.25
C ALA A 31 6.77 -4.23 11.55
N LEU A 32 6.43 -3.65 12.71
CA LEU A 32 6.72 -4.21 14.02
C LEU A 32 6.09 -5.60 14.22
N GLU A 33 4.81 -5.76 13.90
CA GLU A 33 4.12 -7.05 14.10
C GLU A 33 4.64 -8.12 13.14
N LEU A 34 4.93 -7.78 11.88
CA LEU A 34 5.55 -8.72 10.94
C LEU A 34 6.93 -9.19 11.44
N ALA A 35 7.74 -8.27 11.99
CA ALA A 35 9.03 -8.60 12.58
C ALA A 35 8.91 -9.47 13.84
N ARG A 36 7.92 -9.22 14.71
CA ARG A 36 7.64 -10.03 15.89
C ARG A 36 7.33 -11.48 15.56
N HIS A 37 6.75 -11.72 14.40
CA HIS A 37 6.41 -13.05 13.91
C HIS A 37 7.48 -13.67 13.00
N GLY A 38 8.71 -13.13 13.01
CA GLY A 38 9.87 -13.74 12.38
C GLY A 38 10.15 -13.32 10.93
N ALA A 39 9.36 -12.41 10.34
CA ALA A 39 9.66 -11.92 9.01
C ALA A 39 10.94 -11.07 8.97
N ARG A 40 11.73 -11.19 7.90
CA ARG A 40 12.67 -10.13 7.51
C ARG A 40 11.86 -8.95 6.99
N VAL A 41 11.99 -7.78 7.61
CA VAL A 41 11.18 -6.61 7.28
C VAL A 41 12.04 -5.49 6.72
N ILE A 42 11.71 -5.02 5.51
CA ILE A 42 12.30 -3.82 4.92
C ILE A 42 11.38 -2.63 5.22
N VAL A 43 11.83 -1.74 6.08
CA VAL A 43 11.20 -0.45 6.41
C VAL A 43 11.46 0.50 5.26
N ALA A 44 10.55 0.55 4.26
CA ALA A 44 10.73 1.38 3.09
C ALA A 44 10.19 2.79 3.34
N ALA A 45 11.09 3.79 3.36
CA ALA A 45 10.75 5.17 3.67
C ALA A 45 11.66 6.18 2.97
N ARG A 46 11.15 7.41 2.76
CA ARG A 46 11.87 8.46 2.05
C ARG A 46 13.03 9.05 2.87
N SER A 47 12.82 9.29 4.17
CA SER A 47 13.83 9.88 5.06
C SER A 47 14.70 8.79 5.69
N PRO A 48 16.03 8.78 5.43
CA PRO A 48 16.95 7.84 6.08
C PRO A 48 16.89 7.94 7.60
N GLU A 49 16.98 9.14 8.14
CA GLU A 49 16.95 9.40 9.59
C GLU A 49 15.74 8.76 10.29
N LYS A 50 14.53 8.99 9.72
CA LYS A 50 13.28 8.44 10.28
C LYS A 50 13.16 6.93 10.06
N GLY A 51 13.65 6.44 8.94
CA GLY A 51 13.66 5.01 8.61
C GLY A 51 14.57 4.24 9.55
N GLU A 52 15.81 4.68 9.72
CA GLU A 52 16.82 4.08 10.59
C GLU A 52 16.38 4.15 12.07
N ALA A 53 15.82 5.27 12.52
CA ALA A 53 15.23 5.38 13.85
C ALA A 53 14.11 4.35 14.07
N THR A 54 13.28 4.12 13.05
CA THR A 54 12.20 3.12 13.12
C THR A 54 12.76 1.70 13.19
N VAL A 55 13.80 1.39 12.42
CA VAL A 55 14.50 0.11 12.49
C VAL A 55 15.06 -0.12 13.90
N ALA A 56 15.76 0.87 14.44
CA ALA A 56 16.31 0.79 15.80
C ALA A 56 15.23 0.56 16.86
N ASP A 57 14.09 1.22 16.74
CA ASP A 57 12.94 1.04 17.65
C ASP A 57 12.34 -0.36 17.56
N ILE A 58 12.20 -0.89 16.32
CA ILE A 58 11.67 -2.25 16.12
C ILE A 58 12.66 -3.29 16.67
N LEU A 59 13.96 -3.16 16.40
CA LEU A 59 14.98 -4.07 16.89
C LEU A 59 15.08 -4.05 18.43
N ARG A 60 14.81 -2.90 19.06
CA ARG A 60 14.73 -2.82 20.53
C ARG A 60 13.52 -3.58 21.07
N ALA A 61 12.40 -3.55 20.35
CA ALA A 61 11.17 -4.26 20.74
C ALA A 61 11.18 -5.76 20.38
N VAL A 62 12.01 -6.13 19.39
CA VAL A 62 12.15 -7.50 18.86
C VAL A 62 13.64 -7.84 18.78
N PRO A 63 14.28 -8.17 19.92
CA PRO A 63 15.69 -8.56 19.93
C PRO A 63 15.95 -9.77 19.01
N GLY A 64 16.94 -9.65 18.12
CA GLY A 64 17.24 -10.69 17.11
C GLY A 64 16.36 -10.66 15.86
N GLY A 65 15.42 -9.73 15.77
CA GLY A 65 14.61 -9.53 14.55
C GLY A 65 15.48 -9.14 13.35
N GLN A 66 15.02 -9.49 12.15
CA GLN A 66 15.66 -9.13 10.89
C GLN A 66 14.94 -7.91 10.30
N VAL A 67 15.41 -6.71 10.61
CA VAL A 67 14.78 -5.45 10.17
C VAL A 67 15.83 -4.53 9.60
N GLU A 68 15.58 -3.99 8.42
CA GLU A 68 16.49 -3.09 7.73
C GLU A 68 15.75 -1.89 7.12
N TYR A 69 16.48 -0.83 6.89
CA TYR A 69 15.97 0.35 6.21
C TYR A 69 16.22 0.25 4.71
N GLY A 70 15.20 0.58 3.90
CA GLY A 70 15.30 0.78 2.46
C GLY A 70 14.85 2.17 2.06
N ARG A 71 15.74 2.94 1.39
CA ARG A 71 15.39 4.29 0.91
C ARG A 71 14.44 4.21 -0.27
N LEU A 72 13.21 4.69 -0.09
CA LEU A 72 12.17 4.70 -1.12
C LEU A 72 11.42 6.04 -1.11
N ASP A 73 11.50 6.77 -2.22
CA ASP A 73 10.64 7.91 -2.50
C ASP A 73 9.68 7.55 -3.65
N LEU A 74 8.42 7.33 -3.31
CA LEU A 74 7.37 6.97 -4.28
C LEU A 74 6.98 8.13 -5.22
N ALA A 75 7.44 9.34 -4.94
CA ALA A 75 7.29 10.51 -5.81
C ALA A 75 8.47 10.68 -6.80
N ASP A 76 9.30 9.65 -6.95
CA ASP A 76 10.48 9.62 -7.81
C ASP A 76 10.64 8.20 -8.38
N LEU A 77 10.23 7.97 -9.63
CA LEU A 77 10.32 6.65 -10.26
C LEU A 77 11.75 6.12 -10.35
N ALA A 78 12.74 7.00 -10.45
CA ALA A 78 14.15 6.57 -10.40
C ALA A 78 14.52 6.04 -9.00
N SER A 79 13.95 6.61 -7.92
CA SER A 79 14.10 6.07 -6.57
C SER A 79 13.42 4.70 -6.43
N VAL A 80 12.23 4.54 -7.02
CA VAL A 80 11.49 3.26 -7.00
C VAL A 80 12.29 2.16 -7.69
N ARG A 81 12.89 2.45 -8.86
CA ARG A 81 13.75 1.49 -9.59
C ARG A 81 14.98 1.08 -8.77
N ARG A 82 15.73 2.06 -8.27
CA ARG A 82 16.91 1.77 -7.43
C ARG A 82 16.58 0.95 -6.18
N PHE A 83 15.44 1.22 -5.56
CA PHE A 83 14.98 0.45 -4.41
C PHE A 83 14.69 -1.01 -4.80
N ALA A 84 13.95 -1.22 -5.90
CA ALA A 84 13.59 -2.55 -6.36
C ALA A 84 14.81 -3.39 -6.76
N GLU A 85 15.84 -2.78 -7.38
CA GLU A 85 17.09 -3.44 -7.74
C GLU A 85 17.87 -3.98 -6.54
N GLY A 86 17.69 -3.39 -5.35
CA GLY A 86 18.32 -3.82 -4.10
C GLY A 86 17.58 -4.93 -3.34
N VAL A 87 16.44 -5.40 -3.84
CA VAL A 87 15.65 -6.44 -3.18
C VAL A 87 15.97 -7.81 -3.77
N ASP A 88 16.35 -8.76 -2.94
CA ASP A 88 16.72 -10.11 -3.33
C ASP A 88 15.60 -11.15 -3.19
N ARG A 89 14.65 -10.91 -2.30
CA ARG A 89 13.50 -11.78 -2.03
C ARG A 89 12.30 -10.96 -1.55
N LEU A 90 11.09 -11.38 -1.94
CA LEU A 90 9.86 -10.75 -1.47
C LEU A 90 8.71 -11.74 -1.43
N ASP A 91 8.09 -11.84 -0.25
CA ASP A 91 6.89 -12.65 -0.02
C ASP A 91 5.66 -11.77 0.25
N LEU A 92 5.83 -10.64 0.94
CA LEU A 92 4.74 -9.75 1.37
C LEU A 92 5.07 -8.30 1.00
N LEU A 93 4.25 -7.68 0.15
CA LEU A 93 4.34 -6.26 -0.18
C LEU A 93 3.14 -5.50 0.41
N VAL A 94 3.40 -4.60 1.35
CA VAL A 94 2.37 -3.72 1.92
C VAL A 94 2.55 -2.31 1.36
N ASN A 95 1.77 -1.96 0.35
CA ASN A 95 1.66 -0.65 -0.27
C ASN A 95 0.85 0.29 0.64
N ASN A 96 1.49 0.75 1.72
CA ASN A 96 0.87 1.51 2.80
C ASN A 96 1.09 3.01 2.69
N ALA A 97 2.25 3.46 2.19
CA ALA A 97 2.58 4.88 2.13
C ALA A 97 1.48 5.70 1.45
N ALA A 98 1.15 6.83 2.02
CA ALA A 98 0.22 7.77 1.41
C ALA A 98 0.48 9.21 1.87
N ILE A 99 0.20 10.12 0.98
CA ILE A 99 0.04 11.55 1.26
C ILE A 99 -1.39 11.96 0.92
N GLY A 100 -1.90 12.96 1.59
CA GLY A 100 -3.26 13.40 1.32
C GLY A 100 -3.54 14.83 1.78
N MET A 101 -4.62 15.41 1.26
CA MET A 101 -5.13 16.74 1.62
C MET A 101 -4.13 17.89 1.41
N ILE A 102 -3.20 17.74 0.48
CA ILE A 102 -2.21 18.77 0.14
C ILE A 102 -2.69 19.65 -1.02
N SER A 103 -2.10 20.80 -1.19
CA SER A 103 -2.26 21.62 -2.40
C SER A 103 -1.70 20.89 -3.62
N ARG A 104 -2.16 21.25 -4.84
CA ARG A 104 -1.62 20.65 -6.06
C ARG A 104 -0.11 20.87 -6.13
N GLN A 105 0.58 19.78 -6.29
CA GLN A 105 2.03 19.70 -6.51
C GLN A 105 2.26 18.56 -7.52
N GLU A 106 3.46 18.47 -8.02
CA GLU A 106 3.88 17.43 -8.93
C GLU A 106 5.04 16.62 -8.35
N THR A 107 5.08 15.34 -8.71
CA THR A 107 6.21 14.45 -8.44
C THR A 107 7.41 14.87 -9.29
N LYS A 108 8.57 14.25 -9.08
CA LYS A 108 9.73 14.49 -9.94
C LYS A 108 9.49 14.12 -11.40
N ASP A 109 8.57 13.19 -11.63
CA ASP A 109 8.21 12.70 -12.95
C ASP A 109 7.05 13.49 -13.58
N GLY A 110 6.59 14.59 -12.94
CA GLY A 110 5.54 15.48 -13.45
C GLY A 110 4.10 15.00 -13.19
N PHE A 111 3.90 13.99 -12.34
CA PHE A 111 2.54 13.52 -12.01
C PHE A 111 1.92 14.33 -10.86
N GLU A 112 0.57 14.44 -10.84
CA GLU A 112 -0.09 15.01 -9.66
C GLU A 112 0.34 14.24 -8.41
N MET A 113 0.75 14.96 -7.38
CA MET A 113 1.51 14.44 -6.26
C MET A 113 0.80 13.31 -5.49
N GLN A 114 -0.52 13.41 -5.27
CA GLN A 114 -1.25 12.38 -4.54
C GLN A 114 -1.48 11.13 -5.39
N PHE A 115 -1.79 11.29 -6.67
CA PHE A 115 -1.95 10.19 -7.62
C PHE A 115 -0.60 9.52 -7.90
N GLY A 116 0.43 10.32 -8.15
CA GLY A 116 1.79 9.84 -8.40
C GLY A 116 2.34 9.02 -7.23
N THR A 117 2.28 9.56 -6.00
CA THR A 117 2.82 8.90 -4.82
C THR A 117 1.98 7.70 -4.38
N ASN A 118 0.64 7.88 -4.28
CA ASN A 118 -0.22 6.88 -3.66
C ASN A 118 -0.55 5.71 -4.59
N HIS A 119 -0.52 5.96 -5.92
CA HIS A 119 -0.86 4.95 -6.92
C HIS A 119 0.30 4.63 -7.86
N LEU A 120 0.78 5.58 -8.68
CA LEU A 120 1.78 5.28 -9.71
C LEU A 120 3.10 4.76 -9.14
N GLY A 121 3.58 5.33 -8.03
CA GLY A 121 4.77 4.84 -7.34
C GLY A 121 4.62 3.41 -6.83
N HIS A 122 3.45 3.06 -6.26
CA HIS A 122 3.17 1.69 -5.83
C HIS A 122 2.92 0.73 -7.00
N PHE A 123 2.28 1.20 -8.07
CA PHE A 123 2.14 0.44 -9.31
C PHE A 123 3.53 0.06 -9.84
N ALA A 124 4.42 1.05 -10.00
CA ALA A 124 5.77 0.82 -10.47
C ALA A 124 6.56 -0.11 -9.54
N LEU A 125 6.49 0.11 -8.22
CA LEU A 125 7.14 -0.75 -7.23
C LEU A 125 6.66 -2.20 -7.33
N THR A 126 5.36 -2.41 -7.42
CA THR A 126 4.78 -3.75 -7.52
C THR A 126 5.21 -4.45 -8.81
N GLY A 127 5.21 -3.75 -9.95
CA GLY A 127 5.64 -4.32 -11.22
C GLY A 127 7.11 -4.70 -11.25
N LEU A 128 7.99 -3.83 -10.72
CA LEU A 128 9.42 -4.10 -10.64
C LEU A 128 9.76 -5.27 -9.70
N LEU A 129 8.97 -5.48 -8.66
CA LEU A 129 9.13 -6.57 -7.70
C LEU A 129 8.32 -7.82 -8.05
N LEU A 130 7.54 -7.80 -9.14
CA LEU A 130 6.67 -8.90 -9.53
C LEU A 130 7.41 -10.24 -9.69
N PRO A 131 8.57 -10.32 -10.35
CA PRO A 131 9.30 -11.58 -10.48
C PRO A 131 9.62 -12.22 -9.12
N LEU A 132 9.99 -11.43 -8.11
CA LEU A 132 10.25 -11.92 -6.75
C LEU A 132 8.98 -12.39 -6.05
N LEU A 133 7.87 -11.65 -6.22
CA LEU A 133 6.57 -12.04 -5.69
C LEU A 133 6.09 -13.36 -6.30
N LEU A 134 6.26 -13.54 -7.61
CA LEU A 134 5.84 -14.77 -8.29
C LEU A 134 6.72 -15.97 -7.94
N ALA A 135 7.98 -15.75 -7.56
CA ALA A 135 8.87 -16.79 -7.07
C ALA A 135 8.54 -17.25 -5.64
N ALA A 136 7.77 -16.47 -4.89
CA ALA A 136 7.38 -16.82 -3.53
C ALA A 136 6.14 -17.76 -3.52
N PRO A 137 6.12 -18.82 -2.69
CA PRO A 137 5.07 -19.83 -2.71
C PRO A 137 3.67 -19.33 -2.29
N ALA A 138 3.59 -18.19 -1.63
CA ALA A 138 2.33 -17.61 -1.15
C ALA A 138 2.47 -16.07 -1.05
N ALA A 139 2.74 -15.44 -2.19
CA ALA A 139 2.94 -14.00 -2.27
C ALA A 139 1.66 -13.21 -2.01
N ARG A 140 1.79 -12.08 -1.32
CA ARG A 140 0.67 -11.15 -1.11
C ARG A 140 1.07 -9.71 -1.38
N VAL A 141 0.19 -9.00 -2.07
CA VAL A 141 0.24 -7.55 -2.25
C VAL A 141 -0.96 -6.93 -1.54
N VAL A 142 -0.69 -6.15 -0.50
CA VAL A 142 -1.72 -5.45 0.29
C VAL A 142 -1.69 -3.97 -0.07
N ASN A 143 -2.77 -3.47 -0.66
CA ASN A 143 -2.90 -2.07 -1.08
C ASN A 143 -3.79 -1.30 -0.09
N VAL A 144 -3.22 -0.31 0.59
CA VAL A 144 -3.98 0.49 1.54
C VAL A 144 -4.81 1.55 0.80
N SER A 145 -6.13 1.38 0.83
CA SER A 145 -7.12 2.31 0.32
C SER A 145 -7.80 3.08 1.46
N SER A 146 -8.99 3.63 1.23
CA SER A 146 -9.78 4.42 2.17
C SER A 146 -11.24 4.47 1.73
N ASP A 147 -12.17 4.76 2.65
CA ASP A 147 -13.56 5.10 2.31
C ASP A 147 -13.67 6.31 1.37
N ALA A 148 -12.64 7.17 1.34
CA ALA A 148 -12.55 8.29 0.41
C ALA A 148 -12.59 7.86 -1.08
N HIS A 149 -12.32 6.58 -1.39
CA HIS A 149 -12.42 6.05 -2.76
C HIS A 149 -13.82 6.22 -3.35
N ALA A 150 -14.87 6.15 -2.52
CA ALA A 150 -16.26 6.28 -2.96
C ALA A 150 -16.57 7.65 -3.59
N MET A 151 -15.85 8.69 -3.17
CA MET A 151 -15.94 10.05 -3.74
C MET A 151 -14.93 10.29 -4.86
N GLY A 152 -14.00 9.37 -5.08
CA GLY A 152 -13.01 9.44 -6.13
C GLY A 152 -13.64 9.32 -7.52
N ARG A 153 -13.03 10.00 -8.49
CA ARG A 153 -13.32 9.82 -9.93
C ARG A 153 -12.00 9.80 -10.68
N ILE A 154 -11.88 8.91 -11.66
CA ILE A 154 -10.74 8.91 -12.59
C ILE A 154 -11.23 9.56 -13.86
N ASP A 155 -10.73 10.75 -14.14
CA ASP A 155 -10.89 11.42 -15.42
C ASP A 155 -9.61 11.18 -16.21
N PHE A 156 -9.67 10.25 -17.16
CA PHE A 156 -8.53 9.88 -17.98
C PHE A 156 -8.08 11.02 -18.93
N GLY A 157 -8.92 12.03 -19.15
CA GLY A 157 -8.57 13.23 -19.91
C GLY A 157 -7.92 14.33 -19.04
N ASN A 158 -7.83 14.14 -17.73
CA ASN A 158 -7.30 15.13 -16.77
C ASN A 158 -6.63 14.47 -15.57
N LEU A 159 -5.75 13.50 -15.81
CA LEU A 159 -5.04 12.78 -14.75
C LEU A 159 -4.10 13.69 -13.93
N GLY A 160 -3.56 14.75 -14.53
CA GLY A 160 -2.77 15.77 -13.84
C GLY A 160 -3.59 16.69 -12.94
N LEU A 161 -4.95 16.63 -13.01
CA LEU A 161 -5.85 17.58 -12.32
C LEU A 161 -5.42 19.03 -12.51
N GLU A 162 -5.03 19.40 -13.71
CA GLU A 162 -4.67 20.78 -14.05
C GLU A 162 -5.90 21.69 -13.98
N ARG A 163 -7.08 21.12 -14.19
CA ARG A 163 -8.37 21.78 -14.04
C ARG A 163 -9.18 21.16 -12.92
N GLY A 164 -9.82 21.99 -12.10
CA GLY A 164 -10.76 21.52 -11.07
C GLY A 164 -10.09 20.79 -9.91
N TYR A 165 -8.87 21.13 -9.53
CA TYR A 165 -8.19 20.50 -8.40
C TYR A 165 -8.95 20.69 -7.09
N SER A 166 -9.16 19.60 -6.41
CA SER A 166 -9.65 19.55 -5.03
C SER A 166 -8.76 18.60 -4.22
N ARG A 167 -8.25 19.08 -3.09
CA ARG A 167 -7.37 18.28 -2.21
C ARG A 167 -7.98 16.93 -1.85
N PHE A 168 -9.26 16.95 -1.50
CA PHE A 168 -10.01 15.76 -1.13
C PHE A 168 -10.35 14.87 -2.34
N GLY A 169 -10.73 15.48 -3.46
CA GLY A 169 -11.00 14.77 -4.72
C GLY A 169 -9.75 14.07 -5.26
N ALA A 170 -8.58 14.72 -5.21
CA ALA A 170 -7.31 14.12 -5.61
C ALA A 170 -6.94 12.92 -4.71
N TYR A 171 -7.13 13.06 -3.39
CA TYR A 171 -6.94 11.95 -2.45
C TYR A 171 -7.91 10.79 -2.74
N GLY A 172 -9.20 11.07 -2.84
CA GLY A 172 -10.23 10.07 -3.16
C GLY A 172 -9.94 9.35 -4.47
N ARG A 173 -9.50 10.08 -5.51
CA ARG A 173 -9.06 9.51 -6.78
C ARG A 173 -7.90 8.53 -6.60
N SER A 174 -6.87 8.91 -5.86
CA SER A 174 -5.72 8.02 -5.62
C SER A 174 -6.12 6.74 -4.89
N LYS A 175 -7.11 6.82 -3.97
CA LYS A 175 -7.61 5.66 -3.24
C LYS A 175 -8.56 4.79 -4.07
N LEU A 176 -9.31 5.38 -4.99
CA LEU A 176 -10.05 4.64 -6.02
C LEU A 176 -9.10 3.89 -6.96
N ALA A 177 -8.03 4.55 -7.40
CA ALA A 177 -7.01 3.93 -8.23
C ALA A 177 -6.36 2.70 -7.55
N ASN A 178 -6.11 2.77 -6.24
CA ASN A 178 -5.58 1.64 -5.48
C ASN A 178 -6.54 0.44 -5.45
N LEU A 179 -7.87 0.66 -5.38
CA LEU A 179 -8.85 -0.43 -5.47
C LEU A 179 -8.92 -1.04 -6.87
N LEU A 180 -8.96 -0.19 -7.90
CA LEU A 180 -8.97 -0.65 -9.30
C LEU A 180 -7.69 -1.46 -9.60
N PHE A 181 -6.53 -0.98 -9.15
CA PHE A 181 -5.26 -1.70 -9.25
C PHE A 181 -5.30 -3.05 -8.54
N THR A 182 -5.81 -3.09 -7.31
CA THR A 182 -5.93 -4.34 -6.54
C THR A 182 -6.72 -5.41 -7.30
N LEU A 183 -7.88 -5.02 -7.82
CA LEU A 183 -8.78 -5.95 -8.52
C LEU A 183 -8.21 -6.38 -9.87
N GLU A 184 -7.56 -5.47 -10.60
CA GLU A 184 -6.94 -5.80 -11.87
C GLU A 184 -5.70 -6.69 -11.70
N LEU A 185 -4.86 -6.40 -10.70
CA LEU A 185 -3.72 -7.25 -10.38
C LEU A 185 -4.17 -8.67 -10.02
N GLN A 186 -5.24 -8.80 -9.23
CA GLN A 186 -5.79 -10.12 -8.89
C GLN A 186 -6.29 -10.87 -10.14
N ARG A 187 -7.08 -10.20 -10.99
CA ARG A 187 -7.60 -10.82 -12.23
C ARG A 187 -6.47 -11.30 -13.16
N ARG A 188 -5.42 -10.50 -13.29
CA ARG A 188 -4.24 -10.87 -14.12
C ARG A 188 -3.49 -12.04 -13.51
N ALA A 189 -3.27 -12.03 -12.20
CA ALA A 189 -2.62 -13.14 -11.51
C ALA A 189 -3.41 -14.45 -11.66
N GLU A 190 -4.73 -14.41 -11.47
CA GLU A 190 -5.62 -15.57 -11.65
C GLU A 190 -5.57 -16.12 -13.08
N ARG A 191 -5.63 -15.26 -14.09
CA ARG A 191 -5.55 -15.68 -15.51
C ARG A 191 -4.20 -16.30 -15.86
N ALA A 192 -3.13 -15.78 -15.28
CA ALA A 192 -1.78 -16.31 -15.45
C ALA A 192 -1.53 -17.59 -14.61
N GLY A 193 -2.50 -18.03 -13.81
CA GLY A 193 -2.31 -19.15 -12.89
C GLY A 193 -1.28 -18.87 -11.78
N ALA A 194 -1.01 -17.60 -11.50
CA ALA A 194 -0.02 -17.20 -10.50
C ALA A 194 -0.61 -17.32 -9.08
N GLY A 195 0.20 -17.83 -8.14
CA GLY A 195 -0.17 -17.97 -6.74
C GLY A 195 -0.20 -16.66 -5.93
N LEU A 196 -0.18 -15.51 -6.60
CA LEU A 196 -0.20 -14.18 -6.00
C LEU A 196 -1.62 -13.79 -5.57
N ILE A 197 -1.74 -13.27 -4.34
CA ILE A 197 -2.98 -12.67 -3.83
C ILE A 197 -2.82 -11.16 -3.71
N SER A 198 -3.69 -10.39 -4.37
CA SER A 198 -3.80 -8.94 -4.26
C SER A 198 -5.04 -8.56 -3.46
N VAL A 199 -4.87 -7.79 -2.38
CA VAL A 199 -5.94 -7.44 -1.43
C VAL A 199 -5.91 -5.95 -1.13
N ALA A 200 -7.07 -5.33 -1.03
CA ALA A 200 -7.19 -3.96 -0.56
C ALA A 200 -7.55 -3.91 0.92
N THR A 201 -7.09 -2.86 1.61
CA THR A 201 -7.46 -2.62 3.01
C THR A 201 -7.87 -1.17 3.27
N HIS A 202 -8.68 -0.98 4.29
CA HIS A 202 -9.06 0.32 4.82
C HIS A 202 -8.83 0.35 6.34
N PRO A 203 -7.96 1.23 6.84
CA PRO A 203 -7.62 1.26 8.27
C PRO A 203 -8.70 1.83 9.18
N GLY A 204 -9.77 2.40 8.62
CA GLY A 204 -10.73 3.23 9.33
C GLY A 204 -10.20 4.65 9.54
N THR A 205 -10.93 5.45 10.32
CA THR A 205 -10.46 6.77 10.75
C THR A 205 -9.38 6.59 11.81
N THR A 206 -8.12 6.77 11.39
CA THR A 206 -6.94 6.67 12.26
C THR A 206 -6.30 8.05 12.42
N ALA A 207 -5.74 8.32 13.59
CA ALA A 207 -4.90 9.49 13.84
C ALA A 207 -3.57 9.33 13.07
N THR A 208 -3.58 9.60 11.77
CA THR A 208 -2.39 9.58 10.93
C THR A 208 -2.06 10.99 10.46
N ASN A 209 -0.80 11.24 10.08
CA ASN A 209 -0.33 12.54 9.60
C ASN A 209 -0.94 12.98 8.24
N ILE A 210 -1.91 12.23 7.71
CA ILE A 210 -2.57 12.53 6.43
C ILE A 210 -3.44 13.79 6.53
N VAL A 211 -4.07 14.02 7.71
CA VAL A 211 -4.87 15.21 7.97
C VAL A 211 -4.21 16.03 9.07
N LYS A 212 -3.56 17.12 8.71
CA LYS A 212 -3.03 18.11 9.67
C LYS A 212 -4.17 19.03 10.09
N LEU A 213 -4.75 18.79 11.26
CA LEU A 213 -5.87 19.55 11.82
C LEU A 213 -5.43 20.79 12.64
N GLY A 214 -4.17 21.21 12.52
CA GLY A 214 -3.65 22.37 13.23
C GLY A 214 -3.79 22.26 14.76
N PRO A 215 -4.10 23.36 15.48
CA PRO A 215 -4.17 23.36 16.95
C PRO A 215 -5.29 22.52 17.54
N LEU A 216 -6.25 22.02 16.74
CA LEU A 216 -7.35 21.15 17.19
C LEU A 216 -6.95 19.66 17.21
N GLN A 217 -5.75 19.31 16.73
CA GLN A 217 -5.27 17.92 16.66
C GLN A 217 -5.31 17.16 18.01
N PRO A 218 -4.96 17.76 19.16
CA PRO A 218 -5.02 17.08 20.46
C PRO A 218 -6.44 16.72 20.92
N LEU A 219 -7.42 17.58 20.61
CA LEU A 219 -8.83 17.35 21.01
C LEU A 219 -9.51 16.23 20.22
N MET A 220 -9.05 15.95 18.99
CA MET A 220 -9.63 14.92 18.14
C MET A 220 -8.98 13.54 18.33
N GLY A 221 -7.89 13.44 19.08
CA GLY A 221 -7.23 12.16 19.38
C GLY A 221 -8.13 11.11 20.02
N VAL A 222 -9.20 11.54 20.71
CA VAL A 222 -10.21 10.65 21.34
C VAL A 222 -11.11 9.96 20.30
N PHE A 223 -11.28 10.54 19.11
CA PHE A 223 -12.13 10.01 18.05
C PHE A 223 -11.42 9.19 16.99
N PHE A 224 -10.08 9.24 16.96
CA PHE A 224 -9.28 8.48 16.00
C PHE A 224 -8.74 7.20 16.64
N LYS A 225 -8.81 6.11 15.89
CA LYS A 225 -8.19 4.85 16.30
C LYS A 225 -6.68 5.02 16.40
N SER A 226 -6.05 4.28 17.33
CA SER A 226 -4.60 4.19 17.39
C SER A 226 -4.00 3.64 16.08
N ALA A 227 -2.75 3.98 15.79
CA ALA A 227 -2.04 3.45 14.62
C ALA A 227 -2.00 1.91 14.65
N ALA A 228 -1.84 1.31 15.82
CA ALA A 228 -1.88 -0.15 16.00
C ALA A 228 -3.22 -0.74 15.59
N ALA A 229 -4.35 -0.16 16.03
CA ALA A 229 -5.67 -0.61 15.60
C ALA A 229 -5.92 -0.41 14.10
N GLY A 230 -5.30 0.62 13.51
CA GLY A 230 -5.36 0.87 12.06
C GLY A 230 -4.52 -0.12 11.24
N ALA A 231 -3.51 -0.73 11.80
CA ALA A 231 -2.66 -1.72 11.14
C ALA A 231 -3.34 -3.10 11.03
N VAL A 232 -4.30 -3.40 11.91
CA VAL A 232 -4.96 -4.73 11.99
C VAL A 232 -5.52 -5.22 10.66
N PRO A 233 -6.26 -4.42 9.84
CA PRO A 233 -6.73 -4.88 8.53
C PRO A 233 -5.59 -5.26 7.58
N SER A 234 -4.49 -4.49 7.57
CA SER A 234 -3.34 -4.77 6.71
C SER A 234 -2.57 -6.01 7.15
N LEU A 235 -2.42 -6.23 8.45
CA LEU A 235 -1.82 -7.43 9.01
C LEU A 235 -2.67 -8.67 8.69
N TYR A 236 -3.98 -8.58 8.90
CA TYR A 236 -4.91 -9.65 8.55
C TYR A 236 -4.84 -10.00 7.06
N ALA A 237 -4.89 -8.99 6.18
CA ALA A 237 -4.79 -9.17 4.74
C ALA A 237 -3.45 -9.81 4.32
N ALA A 238 -2.35 -9.44 4.99
CA ALA A 238 -1.02 -9.94 4.69
C ALA A 238 -0.79 -11.38 5.15
N THR A 239 -1.48 -11.86 6.19
CA THR A 239 -1.04 -13.07 6.91
C THR A 239 -2.13 -14.12 7.13
N SER A 240 -3.41 -13.74 7.17
CA SER A 240 -4.48 -14.71 7.44
C SER A 240 -4.75 -15.64 6.26
N PRO A 241 -4.87 -16.96 6.51
CA PRO A 241 -5.25 -17.92 5.47
C PRO A 241 -6.70 -17.73 4.97
N ASP A 242 -7.56 -17.05 5.75
CA ASP A 242 -8.97 -16.84 5.40
C ASP A 242 -9.17 -15.70 4.38
N VAL A 243 -8.09 -15.04 3.96
CA VAL A 243 -8.15 -13.91 3.02
C VAL A 243 -7.95 -14.40 1.59
N HIS A 244 -8.88 -14.01 0.72
CA HIS A 244 -8.85 -14.32 -0.70
C HIS A 244 -8.49 -13.09 -1.55
N GLY A 245 -8.01 -13.34 -2.75
CA GLY A 245 -7.68 -12.28 -3.69
C GLY A 245 -8.89 -11.43 -4.08
N GLY A 246 -8.66 -10.13 -4.31
CA GLY A 246 -9.71 -9.18 -4.66
C GLY A 246 -10.55 -8.66 -3.49
N GLU A 247 -10.35 -9.16 -2.26
CA GLU A 247 -11.10 -8.69 -1.09
C GLU A 247 -10.73 -7.25 -0.71
N PHE A 248 -11.69 -6.55 -0.11
CA PHE A 248 -11.51 -5.24 0.52
C PHE A 248 -11.80 -5.35 2.01
N ILE A 249 -10.76 -5.34 2.83
CA ILE A 249 -10.83 -5.58 4.27
C ILE A 249 -10.86 -4.23 5.01
N GLY A 250 -11.90 -4.01 5.78
CA GLY A 250 -12.08 -2.81 6.59
C GLY A 250 -11.86 -3.02 8.09
N PRO A 251 -12.19 -1.98 8.88
CA PRO A 251 -12.12 -2.05 10.33
C PRO A 251 -12.94 -3.23 10.89
N LYS A 252 -12.45 -3.80 12.00
CA LYS A 252 -13.03 -5.01 12.62
C LYS A 252 -13.04 -6.22 11.66
N LEU A 253 -12.12 -6.23 10.69
CA LEU A 253 -11.94 -7.29 9.70
C LEU A 253 -13.18 -7.56 8.85
N LYS A 254 -14.03 -6.55 8.68
CA LYS A 254 -15.19 -6.66 7.80
C LYS A 254 -14.76 -6.71 6.35
N ARG A 255 -15.28 -7.67 5.59
CA ARG A 255 -15.23 -7.64 4.13
C ARG A 255 -16.16 -6.55 3.64
N LEU A 256 -15.59 -5.54 3.00
CA LEU A 256 -16.31 -4.37 2.48
C LEU A 256 -16.62 -4.58 1.00
N THR A 257 -17.73 -4.02 0.56
CA THR A 257 -18.04 -3.93 -0.87
C THR A 257 -17.45 -2.63 -1.41
N PRO A 258 -16.50 -2.68 -2.36
CA PRO A 258 -16.02 -1.47 -3.03
C PRO A 258 -17.17 -0.74 -3.75
N SER A 259 -17.05 0.59 -3.92
CA SER A 259 -18.01 1.37 -4.68
C SER A 259 -18.17 0.82 -6.11
N GLU A 260 -19.26 1.15 -6.78
CA GLU A 260 -19.54 0.71 -8.16
C GLU A 260 -18.38 1.09 -9.11
N ARG A 261 -17.85 2.32 -9.00
CA ARG A 261 -16.69 2.77 -9.77
C ARG A 261 -15.44 1.92 -9.50
N ALA A 262 -15.21 1.54 -8.27
CA ALA A 262 -14.07 0.70 -7.90
C ALA A 262 -14.17 -0.74 -8.43
N ARG A 263 -15.37 -1.18 -8.82
CA ARG A 263 -15.63 -2.49 -9.42
C ARG A 263 -15.70 -2.48 -10.95
N SER A 264 -15.52 -1.31 -11.58
CA SER A 264 -15.50 -1.16 -13.04
C SER A 264 -14.27 -1.85 -13.63
N GLU A 265 -14.46 -2.99 -14.29
CA GLU A 265 -13.36 -3.68 -14.97
C GLU A 265 -12.80 -2.87 -16.14
N ALA A 266 -13.65 -2.13 -16.84
CA ALA A 266 -13.22 -1.29 -17.94
C ALA A 266 -12.28 -0.19 -17.45
N ASP A 267 -12.63 0.49 -16.34
CA ASP A 267 -11.78 1.52 -15.75
C ASP A 267 -10.50 0.92 -15.16
N ALA A 268 -10.58 -0.28 -14.57
CA ALA A 268 -9.41 -0.95 -14.02
C ALA A 268 -8.39 -1.31 -15.11
N ARG A 269 -8.83 -1.87 -16.23
CA ARG A 269 -7.99 -2.16 -17.40
C ARG A 269 -7.39 -0.88 -17.98
N ARG A 270 -8.21 0.13 -18.20
CA ARG A 270 -7.76 1.42 -18.74
C ARG A 270 -6.74 2.10 -17.80
N LEU A 271 -7.01 2.07 -16.49
CA LEU A 271 -6.07 2.61 -15.49
C LEU A 271 -4.74 1.86 -15.51
N TRP A 272 -4.78 0.55 -15.65
CA TRP A 272 -3.58 -0.27 -15.76
C TRP A 272 -2.73 0.13 -16.96
N ASP A 273 -3.35 0.24 -18.14
CA ASP A 273 -2.65 0.59 -19.38
C ASP A 273 -2.02 1.98 -19.29
N VAL A 274 -2.78 2.96 -18.78
CA VAL A 274 -2.29 4.32 -18.56
C VAL A 274 -1.18 4.36 -17.50
N SER A 275 -1.31 3.58 -16.42
CA SER A 275 -0.25 3.50 -15.39
C SER A 275 1.01 2.86 -15.95
N THR A 276 0.89 1.86 -16.81
CA THR A 276 2.02 1.26 -17.55
C THR A 276 2.72 2.30 -18.44
N GLU A 277 1.94 3.08 -19.19
CA GLU A 277 2.48 4.14 -20.05
C GLU A 277 3.20 5.23 -19.22
N MET A 278 2.55 5.72 -18.17
CA MET A 278 3.08 6.81 -17.34
C MET A 278 4.34 6.39 -16.56
N THR A 279 4.42 5.16 -16.09
CA THR A 279 5.56 4.68 -15.28
C THR A 279 6.63 4.01 -16.11
N GLY A 280 6.32 3.56 -17.32
CA GLY A 280 7.18 2.73 -18.14
C GLY A 280 7.47 1.35 -17.51
N VAL A 281 6.62 0.90 -16.56
CA VAL A 281 6.76 -0.40 -15.90
C VAL A 281 5.70 -1.35 -16.41
N ARG A 282 6.14 -2.52 -16.88
CA ARG A 282 5.28 -3.60 -17.41
C ARG A 282 5.22 -4.75 -16.42
N PHE A 283 4.18 -5.54 -16.53
CA PHE A 283 3.93 -6.75 -15.75
C PHE A 283 3.85 -7.92 -16.73
N ASP A 284 4.96 -8.18 -17.41
CA ASP A 284 4.97 -9.11 -18.56
C ASP A 284 4.61 -10.55 -18.16
N GLU A 285 4.91 -10.97 -16.93
CA GLU A 285 4.64 -12.30 -16.41
C GLU A 285 3.13 -12.59 -16.22
N ILE A 286 2.32 -11.56 -16.11
CA ILE A 286 0.86 -11.63 -15.95
C ILE A 286 0.13 -10.79 -17.00
N ALA A 287 0.78 -10.51 -18.13
CA ALA A 287 0.16 -9.79 -19.24
C ALA A 287 -1.03 -10.59 -19.81
N TYR A 288 -2.03 -9.88 -20.33
CA TYR A 288 -3.04 -10.55 -21.15
C TYR A 288 -2.41 -11.03 -22.45
N SER A 289 -2.52 -12.29 -22.73
CA SER A 289 -2.20 -12.91 -24.01
C SER A 289 -3.20 -12.48 -25.10
#